data_497c4b2e07b2a663c1729dc7aceee110
#
_entry.id   497c4b2e07b2a663c1729dc7aceee110
#
_cell.length_a   1.000
_cell.length_b   1.000
_cell.length_c   1.000
_cell.angle_alpha   90.00
_cell.angle_beta   90.00
_cell.angle_gamma   90.00
#
_symmetry.space_group_name_H-M   'P 1'
#
loop_
_entity.id
_entity.type
_entity.pdbx_description
1 polymer ?
#
loop_
_entity_poly.entity_id
_entity_poly.type
_entity_poly.pdbx_seq_one_letter_code
_entity_poly.pdbx_strand_id
1 'polypeptide(L)'
;MNLDKFELIFWDFDGVIKESVPVKTDAFVELFQPYGKDVCNKVKRHHIENGGMSRFNKIPLYLEWSNIAPTNERVDDMCAKFSGIVKNKVINSAWVPGVERFFRSNKGKCIFIMVSATPQDELKDICKSLKLNEFFSKFYGSPTTKSSSIRMSMHDYGVSPEVCLMIGDAQADIDAAKENNISFVFRRHQYNQNLNIDPDIQVINDFNY
;
A
#
# COMPACT_ATOMS: atom_id res chain seq x y z
N MET A 1 17.92 -8.10 -6.75
CA MET A 1 16.70 -8.65 -7.40
C MET A 1 16.89 -8.62 -8.90
N ASN A 2 16.82 -9.78 -9.57
CA ASN A 2 16.87 -9.86 -11.03
C ASN A 2 15.45 -9.67 -11.59
N LEU A 3 15.28 -8.67 -12.46
CA LEU A 3 13.98 -8.34 -13.09
C LEU A 3 13.85 -8.87 -14.53
N ASP A 4 14.90 -9.47 -15.11
CA ASP A 4 14.99 -9.76 -16.54
C ASP A 4 13.87 -10.65 -17.09
N LYS A 5 13.22 -11.44 -16.22
CA LYS A 5 12.10 -12.31 -16.60
C LYS A 5 10.72 -11.62 -16.48
N PHE A 6 10.64 -10.42 -15.89
CA PHE A 6 9.35 -9.77 -15.63
C PHE A 6 9.07 -8.66 -16.63
N GLU A 7 7.89 -8.68 -17.20
CA GLU A 7 7.37 -7.64 -18.08
C GLU A 7 6.54 -6.61 -17.30
N LEU A 8 5.80 -7.08 -16.27
CA LEU A 8 4.89 -6.28 -15.47
C LEU A 8 5.23 -6.41 -13.98
N ILE A 9 5.48 -5.27 -13.33
CA ILE A 9 5.77 -5.25 -11.89
C ILE A 9 4.77 -4.35 -11.17
N PHE A 10 4.01 -4.95 -10.26
CA PHE A 10 3.08 -4.28 -9.38
C PHE A 10 3.78 -3.87 -8.09
N TRP A 11 3.57 -2.63 -7.67
CA TRP A 11 4.19 -2.04 -6.50
C TRP A 11 3.13 -1.58 -5.52
N ASP A 12 3.21 -2.01 -4.27
CA ASP A 12 2.54 -1.29 -3.20
C ASP A 12 3.28 0.03 -2.93
N PHE A 13 2.62 0.95 -2.25
CA PHE A 13 3.15 2.27 -1.96
C PHE A 13 3.68 2.39 -0.53
N ASP A 14 2.81 2.15 0.46
CA ASP A 14 3.10 2.34 1.87
C ASP A 14 3.98 1.20 2.40
N GLY A 15 5.13 1.53 2.97
CA GLY A 15 6.06 0.50 3.44
C GLY A 15 6.86 -0.18 2.32
N VAL A 16 6.68 0.20 1.05
CA VAL A 16 7.45 -0.31 -0.10
C VAL A 16 8.20 0.80 -0.82
N ILE A 17 7.55 1.90 -1.09
CA ILE A 17 8.16 3.09 -1.73
C ILE A 17 8.48 4.15 -0.70
N LYS A 18 7.56 4.40 0.24
CA LYS A 18 7.69 5.37 1.32
C LYS A 18 7.58 4.68 2.68
N GLU A 19 8.39 5.10 3.64
CA GLU A 19 8.29 4.68 5.04
C GLU A 19 7.09 5.37 5.71
N SER A 20 5.90 5.17 5.17
CA SER A 20 4.68 5.85 5.55
C SER A 20 3.77 5.07 6.51
N VAL A 21 4.09 3.81 6.81
CA VAL A 21 3.30 2.97 7.73
C VAL A 21 3.13 3.63 9.11
N PRO A 22 4.18 4.13 9.79
CA PRO A 22 4.01 4.82 11.07
C PRO A 22 3.20 6.11 10.93
N VAL A 23 3.39 6.85 9.84
CA VAL A 23 2.66 8.08 9.55
C VAL A 23 1.15 7.85 9.49
N LYS A 24 0.72 6.79 8.81
CA LYS A 24 -0.70 6.41 8.72
C LYS A 24 -1.23 5.86 10.04
N THR A 25 -0.41 5.12 10.77
CA THR A 25 -0.75 4.63 12.11
C THR A 25 -1.05 5.79 13.06
N ASP A 26 -0.15 6.77 13.11
CA ASP A 26 -0.30 7.95 13.97
C ASP A 26 -1.50 8.81 13.56
N ALA A 27 -1.77 8.94 12.25
CA ALA A 27 -2.94 9.66 11.74
C ALA A 27 -4.26 9.00 12.15
N PHE A 28 -4.35 7.66 12.14
CA PHE A 28 -5.52 6.96 12.67
C PHE A 28 -5.68 7.16 14.18
N VAL A 29 -4.59 7.10 14.94
CA VAL A 29 -4.63 7.36 16.39
C VAL A 29 -5.07 8.78 16.67
N GLU A 30 -4.53 9.78 15.96
CA GLU A 30 -4.92 11.19 16.06
C GLU A 30 -6.42 11.38 15.75
N LEU A 31 -6.91 10.78 14.68
CA LEU A 31 -8.31 10.86 14.27
C LEU A 31 -9.28 10.30 15.32
N PHE A 32 -8.87 9.24 16.03
CA PHE A 32 -9.70 8.57 17.03
C PHE A 32 -9.38 8.99 18.48
N GLN A 33 -8.48 9.94 18.69
CA GLN A 33 -8.14 10.47 20.02
C GLN A 33 -9.34 10.94 20.85
N PRO A 34 -10.37 11.60 20.26
CA PRO A 34 -11.54 12.05 21.04
C PRO A 34 -12.37 10.91 21.66
N TYR A 35 -12.20 9.66 21.18
CA TYR A 35 -12.95 8.48 21.66
C TYR A 35 -12.23 7.71 22.78
N GLY A 36 -11.10 8.22 23.26
CA GLY A 36 -10.40 7.69 24.42
C GLY A 36 -9.23 6.73 24.10
N LYS A 37 -8.41 6.53 25.13
CA LYS A 37 -7.13 5.81 25.01
C LYS A 37 -7.29 4.33 24.59
N ASP A 38 -8.36 3.68 25.06
CA ASP A 38 -8.58 2.25 24.75
C ASP A 38 -8.93 2.05 23.28
N VAL A 39 -9.76 2.94 22.71
CA VAL A 39 -10.07 2.97 21.28
C VAL A 39 -8.79 3.22 20.47
N CYS A 40 -7.99 4.22 20.84
CA CYS A 40 -6.72 4.53 20.18
C CYS A 40 -5.76 3.33 20.17
N ASN A 41 -5.62 2.62 21.29
CA ASN A 41 -4.77 1.42 21.38
C ASN A 41 -5.27 0.29 20.47
N LYS A 42 -6.59 0.09 20.42
CA LYS A 42 -7.22 -0.91 19.56
C LYS A 42 -7.05 -0.55 18.08
N VAL A 43 -7.27 0.72 17.73
CA VAL A 43 -7.07 1.26 16.37
C VAL A 43 -5.61 1.07 15.92
N LYS A 44 -4.64 1.46 16.75
CA LYS A 44 -3.22 1.30 16.46
C LYS A 44 -2.84 -0.13 16.16
N ARG A 45 -3.22 -1.06 17.05
CA ARG A 45 -2.92 -2.49 16.88
C ARG A 45 -3.53 -3.03 15.60
N HIS A 46 -4.84 -2.82 15.40
CA HIS A 46 -5.54 -3.31 14.23
C HIS A 46 -4.96 -2.73 12.93
N HIS A 47 -4.57 -1.45 12.92
CA HIS A 47 -3.99 -0.84 11.72
C HIS A 47 -2.67 -1.50 11.34
N ILE A 48 -1.80 -1.80 12.31
CA ILE A 48 -0.51 -2.49 12.09
C ILE A 48 -0.74 -3.93 11.62
N GLU A 49 -1.65 -4.65 12.25
CA GLU A 49 -1.96 -6.05 11.91
C GLU A 49 -2.65 -6.20 10.55
N ASN A 50 -3.32 -5.15 10.07
CA ASN A 50 -4.08 -5.13 8.81
C ASN A 50 -3.53 -4.08 7.84
N GLY A 51 -2.21 -4.11 7.59
CA GLY A 51 -1.58 -3.34 6.52
C GLY A 51 -2.23 -3.66 5.16
N GLY A 52 -2.36 -2.67 4.29
CA GLY A 52 -3.00 -2.85 2.97
C GLY A 52 -4.54 -2.84 2.97
N MET A 53 -5.22 -2.87 4.14
CA MET A 53 -6.66 -2.68 4.21
C MET A 53 -7.02 -1.20 4.03
N SER A 54 -8.02 -0.92 3.16
CA SER A 54 -8.49 0.44 2.88
C SER A 54 -9.10 1.12 4.12
N ARG A 55 -8.93 2.45 4.21
CA ARG A 55 -9.60 3.28 5.23
C ARG A 55 -11.12 3.18 5.18
N PHE A 56 -11.69 2.96 4.01
CA PHE A 56 -13.13 2.77 3.84
C PHE A 56 -13.65 1.53 4.55
N ASN A 57 -12.80 0.53 4.80
CA ASN A 57 -13.14 -0.65 5.59
C ASN A 57 -12.77 -0.47 7.07
N LYS A 58 -11.68 0.26 7.36
CA LYS A 58 -11.20 0.47 8.73
C LYS A 58 -12.05 1.45 9.52
N ILE A 59 -12.41 2.59 8.93
CA ILE A 59 -13.13 3.66 9.62
C ILE A 59 -14.50 3.21 10.13
N PRO A 60 -15.35 2.48 9.37
CA PRO A 60 -16.57 1.94 9.91
C PRO A 60 -16.37 1.09 11.17
N LEU A 61 -15.42 0.16 11.12
CA LEU A 61 -15.07 -0.69 12.25
C LEU A 61 -14.59 0.12 13.47
N TYR A 62 -13.80 1.17 13.25
CA TYR A 62 -13.27 2.00 14.32
C TYR A 62 -14.36 2.90 14.95
N LEU A 63 -15.35 3.34 14.17
CA LEU A 63 -16.52 4.04 14.67
C LEU A 63 -17.37 3.11 15.55
N GLU A 64 -17.59 1.85 15.14
CA GLU A 64 -18.28 0.86 15.97
C GLU A 64 -17.57 0.64 17.31
N TRP A 65 -16.25 0.54 17.31
CA TRP A 65 -15.45 0.44 18.56
C TRP A 65 -15.56 1.68 19.44
N SER A 66 -15.92 2.81 18.85
CA SER A 66 -16.17 4.07 19.55
C SER A 66 -17.63 4.24 20.01
N ASN A 67 -18.47 3.21 19.85
CA ASN A 67 -19.91 3.25 20.07
C ASN A 67 -20.64 4.30 19.21
N ILE A 68 -20.14 4.54 18.00
CA ILE A 68 -20.72 5.45 17.02
C ILE A 68 -21.21 4.66 15.81
N ALA A 69 -22.45 4.87 15.41
CA ALA A 69 -23.01 4.24 14.21
C ALA A 69 -22.25 4.71 12.95
N PRO A 70 -21.73 3.80 12.11
CA PRO A 70 -20.96 4.15 10.92
C PRO A 70 -21.86 4.50 9.72
N THR A 71 -22.60 5.63 9.83
CA THR A 71 -23.37 6.13 8.68
C THR A 71 -22.44 6.56 7.54
N ASN A 72 -22.92 6.50 6.30
CA ASN A 72 -22.13 6.90 5.14
C ASN A 72 -21.54 8.31 5.30
N GLU A 73 -22.35 9.28 5.74
CA GLU A 73 -21.93 10.65 6.00
C GLU A 73 -20.78 10.74 6.99
N ARG A 74 -20.84 10.00 8.10
CA ARG A 74 -19.76 9.96 9.10
C ARG A 74 -18.49 9.32 8.58
N VAL A 75 -18.63 8.23 7.84
CA VAL A 75 -17.49 7.54 7.23
C VAL A 75 -16.80 8.47 6.23
N ASP A 76 -17.55 9.16 5.39
CA ASP A 76 -17.00 10.11 4.41
C ASP A 76 -16.30 11.30 5.08
N ASP A 77 -16.91 11.88 6.13
CA ASP A 77 -16.30 12.95 6.93
C ASP A 77 -14.99 12.49 7.59
N MET A 78 -14.99 11.31 8.21
CA MET A 78 -13.79 10.76 8.84
C MET A 78 -12.71 10.40 7.81
N CYS A 79 -13.08 9.92 6.63
CA CYS A 79 -12.15 9.68 5.52
C CYS A 79 -11.52 11.00 5.03
N ALA A 80 -12.32 12.06 4.90
CA ALA A 80 -11.83 13.38 4.51
C ALA A 80 -10.87 13.98 5.56
N LYS A 81 -11.22 13.89 6.84
CA LYS A 81 -10.34 14.31 7.96
C LYS A 81 -9.04 13.53 7.96
N PHE A 82 -9.10 12.21 7.79
CA PHE A 82 -7.90 11.38 7.68
C PHE A 82 -7.00 11.82 6.51
N SER A 83 -7.57 12.08 5.32
CA SER A 83 -6.83 12.59 4.17
C SER A 83 -6.13 13.91 4.47
N GLY A 84 -6.81 14.83 5.16
CA GLY A 84 -6.23 16.12 5.60
C GLY A 84 -5.02 15.95 6.52
N ILE A 85 -5.06 14.97 7.42
CA ILE A 85 -3.97 14.68 8.37
C ILE A 85 -2.78 14.02 7.64
N VAL A 86 -3.04 13.08 6.73
CA VAL A 86 -2.03 12.11 6.30
C VAL A 86 -1.31 12.49 5.02
N LYS A 87 -1.97 13.16 4.06
CA LYS A 87 -1.44 13.37 2.71
C LYS A 87 -0.04 14.02 2.69
N ASN A 88 0.12 15.18 3.32
CA ASN A 88 1.40 15.88 3.36
C ASN A 88 2.45 15.12 4.19
N LYS A 89 2.04 14.47 5.28
CA LYS A 89 2.94 13.65 6.10
C LYS A 89 3.50 12.47 5.30
N VAL A 90 2.67 11.83 4.45
CA VAL A 90 3.09 10.73 3.56
C VAL A 90 4.05 11.24 2.47
N ILE A 91 3.75 12.35 1.82
CA ILE A 91 4.65 12.95 0.82
C ILE A 91 6.03 13.22 1.41
N ASN A 92 6.09 13.74 2.64
CA ASN A 92 7.32 14.10 3.33
C ASN A 92 7.98 12.95 4.12
N SER A 93 7.37 11.77 4.19
CA SER A 93 8.01 10.60 4.83
C SER A 93 9.27 10.18 4.07
N ALA A 94 10.15 9.42 4.72
CA ALA A 94 11.37 8.94 4.08
C ALA A 94 11.04 7.99 2.91
N TRP A 95 11.89 8.01 1.89
CA TRP A 95 11.90 6.96 0.88
C TRP A 95 12.46 5.67 1.48
N VAL A 96 11.95 4.54 1.03
CA VAL A 96 12.61 3.26 1.33
C VAL A 96 14.01 3.29 0.71
N PRO A 97 15.07 2.92 1.47
CA PRO A 97 16.44 3.07 0.99
C PRO A 97 16.65 2.37 -0.36
N GLY A 98 17.26 3.10 -1.30
CA GLY A 98 17.59 2.60 -2.64
C GLY A 98 16.46 2.60 -3.67
N VAL A 99 15.19 2.79 -3.29
CA VAL A 99 14.04 2.65 -4.20
C VAL A 99 14.07 3.64 -5.36
N GLU A 100 14.42 4.91 -5.13
CA GLU A 100 14.50 5.91 -6.20
C GLU A 100 15.60 5.56 -7.22
N ARG A 101 16.77 5.08 -6.73
CA ARG A 101 17.85 4.60 -7.60
C ARG A 101 17.39 3.39 -8.39
N PHE A 102 16.67 2.47 -7.75
CA PHE A 102 16.12 1.29 -8.40
C PHE A 102 15.17 1.65 -9.56
N PHE A 103 14.26 2.61 -9.37
CA PHE A 103 13.38 3.08 -10.44
C PHE A 103 14.16 3.66 -11.62
N ARG A 104 15.15 4.52 -11.35
CA ARG A 104 15.98 5.13 -12.40
C ARG A 104 16.76 4.09 -13.19
N SER A 105 17.35 3.11 -12.51
CA SER A 105 18.18 2.06 -13.14
C SER A 105 17.38 1.04 -13.94
N ASN A 106 16.07 0.93 -13.68
CA ASN A 106 15.18 -0.03 -14.32
C ASN A 106 14.09 0.61 -15.20
N LYS A 107 14.17 1.94 -15.40
CA LYS A 107 13.25 2.66 -16.28
C LYS A 107 13.31 2.10 -17.71
N GLY A 108 12.16 1.68 -18.24
CA GLY A 108 12.03 1.14 -19.58
C GLY A 108 12.40 -0.34 -19.76
N LYS A 109 12.86 -1.03 -18.70
CA LYS A 109 13.15 -2.47 -18.77
C LYS A 109 11.89 -3.33 -18.58
N CYS A 110 10.97 -2.86 -17.78
CA CYS A 110 9.67 -3.47 -17.51
C CYS A 110 8.64 -2.38 -17.19
N ILE A 111 7.38 -2.73 -17.19
CA ILE A 111 6.28 -1.81 -16.91
C ILE A 111 5.99 -1.83 -15.41
N PHE A 112 6.07 -0.66 -14.77
CA PHE A 112 5.70 -0.50 -13.35
C PHE A 112 4.25 -0.02 -13.22
N ILE A 113 3.51 -0.67 -12.35
CA ILE A 113 2.13 -0.35 -12.00
C ILE A 113 2.02 -0.19 -10.50
N MET A 114 1.45 0.93 -10.06
CA MET A 114 1.17 1.19 -8.65
C MET A 114 -0.17 0.59 -8.26
N VAL A 115 -0.22 -0.14 -7.14
CA VAL A 115 -1.45 -0.72 -6.57
C VAL A 115 -1.48 -0.46 -5.07
N SER A 116 -2.39 0.38 -4.59
CA SER A 116 -2.43 0.82 -3.19
C SER A 116 -3.85 0.83 -2.62
N ALA A 117 -3.97 0.63 -1.31
CA ALA A 117 -5.22 0.82 -0.58
C ALA A 117 -5.58 2.31 -0.33
N THR A 118 -4.69 3.23 -0.68
CA THR A 118 -4.96 4.69 -0.67
C THR A 118 -6.05 5.02 -1.69
N PRO A 119 -6.99 5.94 -1.39
CA PRO A 119 -7.99 6.38 -2.36
C PRO A 119 -7.38 6.86 -3.67
N GLN A 120 -8.04 6.54 -4.79
CA GLN A 120 -7.50 6.72 -6.14
C GLN A 120 -6.98 8.14 -6.41
N ASP A 121 -7.75 9.17 -6.08
CA ASP A 121 -7.37 10.55 -6.37
C ASP A 121 -6.26 11.04 -5.44
N GLU A 122 -6.31 10.65 -4.14
CA GLU A 122 -5.24 10.94 -3.19
C GLU A 122 -3.92 10.27 -3.62
N LEU A 123 -3.97 9.02 -4.07
CA LEU A 123 -2.80 8.30 -4.59
C LEU A 123 -2.19 9.02 -5.78
N LYS A 124 -3.01 9.43 -6.77
CA LYS A 124 -2.55 10.19 -7.94
C LYS A 124 -1.87 11.50 -7.55
N ASP A 125 -2.46 12.24 -6.62
CA ASP A 125 -1.92 13.51 -6.15
C ASP A 125 -0.57 13.33 -5.44
N ILE A 126 -0.46 12.32 -4.56
CA ILE A 126 0.78 11.96 -3.88
C ILE A 126 1.85 11.58 -4.91
N CYS A 127 1.52 10.68 -5.84
CA CYS A 127 2.45 10.21 -6.86
C CYS A 127 2.90 11.34 -7.80
N LYS A 128 2.01 12.26 -8.15
CA LYS A 128 2.35 13.47 -8.91
C LYS A 128 3.33 14.37 -8.14
N SER A 129 3.07 14.61 -6.86
CA SER A 129 3.94 15.42 -6.00
C SER A 129 5.34 14.82 -5.86
N LEU A 130 5.43 13.48 -5.85
CA LEU A 130 6.67 12.71 -5.78
C LEU A 130 7.32 12.44 -7.15
N LYS A 131 6.73 12.93 -8.25
CA LYS A 131 7.17 12.72 -9.65
C LYS A 131 7.23 11.23 -10.04
N LEU A 132 6.45 10.37 -9.41
CA LEU A 132 6.41 8.94 -9.72
C LEU A 132 5.79 8.63 -11.09
N ASN A 133 5.05 9.56 -11.68
CA ASN A 133 4.53 9.46 -13.04
C ASN A 133 5.63 9.28 -14.12
N GLU A 134 6.89 9.58 -13.77
CA GLU A 134 8.03 9.34 -14.65
C GLU A 134 8.41 7.86 -14.77
N PHE A 135 7.98 7.03 -13.82
CA PHE A 135 8.35 5.61 -13.72
C PHE A 135 7.17 4.67 -13.88
N PHE A 136 5.97 5.08 -13.46
CA PHE A 136 4.78 4.24 -13.42
C PHE A 136 3.82 4.54 -14.56
N SER A 137 3.39 3.47 -15.25
CA SER A 137 2.46 3.57 -16.37
C SER A 137 0.98 3.71 -15.92
N LYS A 138 0.63 3.11 -14.77
CA LYS A 138 -0.72 3.16 -14.20
C LYS A 138 -0.69 3.24 -12.68
N PHE A 139 -1.76 3.80 -12.11
CA PHE A 139 -1.97 3.97 -10.68
C PHE A 139 -3.37 3.47 -10.33
N TYR A 140 -3.46 2.46 -9.47
CA TYR A 140 -4.70 1.91 -8.95
C TYR A 140 -4.77 2.11 -7.44
N GLY A 141 -5.79 2.85 -7.02
CA GLY A 141 -6.13 3.10 -5.64
C GLY A 141 -7.52 2.57 -5.30
N SER A 142 -7.86 2.59 -4.01
CA SER A 142 -9.20 2.23 -3.54
C SER A 142 -10.27 3.12 -4.22
N PRO A 143 -11.44 2.58 -4.60
CA PRO A 143 -12.02 1.29 -4.17
C PRO A 143 -11.55 0.08 -4.97
N THR A 144 -10.77 0.22 -6.05
CA THR A 144 -10.27 -0.92 -6.81
C THR A 144 -9.34 -1.75 -5.93
N THR A 145 -9.59 -3.05 -5.84
CA THR A 145 -8.75 -3.95 -5.04
C THR A 145 -7.42 -4.23 -5.73
N LYS A 146 -6.37 -4.58 -4.97
CA LYS A 146 -5.07 -4.95 -5.53
C LYS A 146 -5.20 -6.13 -6.50
N SER A 147 -5.94 -7.17 -6.12
CA SER A 147 -6.18 -8.34 -6.98
C SER A 147 -6.87 -7.99 -8.29
N SER A 148 -7.92 -7.16 -8.25
CA SER A 148 -8.59 -6.70 -9.48
C SER A 148 -7.67 -5.85 -10.36
N SER A 149 -6.85 -4.98 -9.77
CA SER A 149 -5.89 -4.14 -10.49
C SER A 149 -4.85 -4.97 -11.23
N ILE A 150 -4.34 -6.04 -10.60
CA ILE A 150 -3.41 -7.00 -11.20
C ILE A 150 -4.07 -7.67 -12.41
N ARG A 151 -5.25 -8.23 -12.23
CA ARG A 151 -5.99 -8.93 -13.29
C ARG A 151 -6.30 -8.04 -14.48
N MET A 152 -6.81 -6.82 -14.21
CA MET A 152 -7.09 -5.84 -15.27
C MET A 152 -5.83 -5.47 -16.05
N SER A 153 -4.71 -5.27 -15.35
CA SER A 153 -3.46 -4.91 -16.01
C SER A 153 -2.88 -6.04 -16.83
N MET A 154 -2.89 -7.29 -16.34
CA MET A 154 -2.47 -8.45 -17.13
C MET A 154 -3.29 -8.57 -18.42
N HIS A 155 -4.61 -8.37 -18.33
CA HIS A 155 -5.49 -8.37 -19.50
C HIS A 155 -5.15 -7.22 -20.47
N ASP A 156 -4.99 -5.99 -19.97
CA ASP A 156 -4.74 -4.80 -20.80
C ASP A 156 -3.41 -4.87 -21.56
N TYR A 157 -2.39 -5.48 -20.93
CA TYR A 157 -1.06 -5.65 -21.54
C TYR A 157 -0.89 -6.98 -22.27
N GLY A 158 -1.87 -7.89 -22.20
CA GLY A 158 -1.82 -9.18 -22.86
C GLY A 158 -0.70 -10.09 -22.34
N VAL A 159 -0.36 -10.01 -21.05
CA VAL A 159 0.73 -10.76 -20.42
C VAL A 159 0.22 -11.88 -19.53
N SER A 160 1.00 -12.96 -19.43
CA SER A 160 0.69 -14.09 -18.56
C SER A 160 1.21 -13.88 -17.12
N PRO A 161 0.66 -14.60 -16.11
CA PRO A 161 1.09 -14.47 -14.72
C PRO A 161 2.58 -14.71 -14.47
N GLU A 162 3.21 -15.59 -15.27
CA GLU A 162 4.61 -16.02 -15.08
C GLU A 162 5.62 -14.89 -15.28
N VAL A 163 5.25 -13.88 -16.07
CA VAL A 163 6.08 -12.69 -16.32
C VAL A 163 5.67 -11.49 -15.48
N CYS A 164 4.85 -11.73 -14.44
CA CYS A 164 4.35 -10.72 -13.52
C CYS A 164 4.95 -10.88 -12.13
N LEU A 165 5.23 -9.74 -11.47
CA LEU A 165 5.74 -9.68 -10.12
C LEU A 165 4.94 -8.66 -9.31
N MET A 166 4.61 -8.99 -8.05
CA MET A 166 4.15 -8.02 -7.05
C MET A 166 5.23 -7.80 -6.00
N ILE A 167 5.45 -6.54 -5.61
CA ILE A 167 6.30 -6.16 -4.49
C ILE A 167 5.41 -5.48 -3.44
N GLY A 168 5.37 -6.06 -2.24
CA GLY A 168 4.48 -5.63 -1.17
C GLY A 168 5.05 -5.90 0.23
N ASP A 169 4.39 -5.38 1.26
CA ASP A 169 4.82 -5.48 2.65
C ASP A 169 3.74 -6.01 3.61
N ALA A 170 2.54 -6.30 3.10
CA ALA A 170 1.38 -6.68 3.89
C ALA A 170 0.74 -8.00 3.41
N GLN A 171 -0.09 -8.61 4.26
CA GLN A 171 -0.84 -9.81 3.91
C GLN A 171 -1.71 -9.61 2.67
N ALA A 172 -2.34 -8.43 2.53
CA ALA A 172 -3.17 -8.11 1.37
C ALA A 172 -2.41 -8.14 0.03
N ASP A 173 -1.09 -7.92 0.05
CA ASP A 173 -0.23 -8.01 -1.14
C ASP A 173 0.04 -9.47 -1.49
N ILE A 174 0.33 -10.28 -0.48
CA ILE A 174 0.53 -11.74 -0.63
C ILE A 174 -0.73 -12.36 -1.21
N ASP A 175 -1.90 -12.01 -0.65
CA ASP A 175 -3.19 -12.55 -1.08
C ASP A 175 -3.50 -12.16 -2.53
N ALA A 176 -3.26 -10.89 -2.88
CA ALA A 176 -3.47 -10.40 -4.24
C ALA A 176 -2.54 -11.09 -5.26
N ALA A 177 -1.28 -11.33 -4.90
CA ALA A 177 -0.35 -12.07 -5.74
C ALA A 177 -0.77 -13.54 -5.91
N LYS A 178 -1.15 -14.21 -4.82
CA LYS A 178 -1.64 -15.61 -4.84
C LYS A 178 -2.91 -15.77 -5.67
N GLU A 179 -3.90 -14.89 -5.50
CA GLU A 179 -5.16 -14.92 -6.26
C GLU A 179 -4.94 -14.78 -7.78
N ASN A 180 -3.88 -14.13 -8.19
CA ASN A 180 -3.55 -13.91 -9.60
C ASN A 180 -2.42 -14.83 -10.11
N ASN A 181 -1.91 -15.74 -9.28
CA ASN A 181 -0.82 -16.67 -9.59
C ASN A 181 0.46 -15.99 -10.09
N ILE A 182 0.77 -14.80 -9.60
CA ILE A 182 1.98 -14.06 -9.96
C ILE A 182 3.09 -14.23 -8.91
N SER A 183 4.33 -13.99 -9.33
CA SER A 183 5.48 -13.97 -8.41
C SER A 183 5.33 -12.87 -7.36
N PHE A 184 5.90 -13.08 -6.16
CA PHE A 184 5.85 -12.13 -5.08
C PHE A 184 7.22 -11.90 -4.43
N VAL A 185 7.52 -10.64 -4.09
CA VAL A 185 8.66 -10.24 -3.26
C VAL A 185 8.12 -9.48 -2.05
N PHE A 186 8.49 -9.95 -0.86
CA PHE A 186 8.07 -9.34 0.40
C PHE A 186 9.10 -8.32 0.90
N ARG A 187 8.67 -7.07 1.14
CA ARG A 187 9.50 -6.08 1.81
C ARG A 187 9.31 -6.16 3.32
N ARG A 188 10.37 -6.59 4.05
CA ARG A 188 10.40 -6.67 5.51
C ARG A 188 10.79 -5.32 6.12
N HIS A 189 10.08 -4.89 7.16
CA HIS A 189 10.39 -3.71 7.97
C HIS A 189 9.92 -3.89 9.42
N GLN A 190 10.20 -2.93 10.30
CA GLN A 190 9.95 -3.07 11.74
C GLN A 190 8.46 -3.28 12.12
N TYR A 191 7.51 -2.87 11.28
CA TYR A 191 6.07 -2.95 11.57
C TYR A 191 5.41 -4.24 11.07
N ASN A 192 6.12 -5.07 10.29
CA ASN A 192 5.62 -6.34 9.76
C ASN A 192 6.47 -7.55 10.14
N GLN A 193 7.28 -7.44 11.20
CA GLN A 193 8.16 -8.52 11.67
C GLN A 193 7.40 -9.80 12.03
N ASN A 194 6.16 -9.66 12.53
CA ASN A 194 5.35 -10.79 13.00
C ASN A 194 4.58 -11.50 11.88
N LEU A 195 4.60 -10.97 10.63
CA LEU A 195 4.00 -11.66 9.49
C LEU A 195 4.81 -12.92 9.15
N ASN A 196 4.12 -14.05 9.19
CA ASN A 196 4.70 -15.31 8.76
C ASN A 196 4.70 -15.37 7.24
N ILE A 197 5.88 -15.41 6.64
CA ILE A 197 6.08 -15.42 5.19
C ILE A 197 6.54 -16.81 4.79
N ASP A 198 5.92 -17.34 3.73
CA ASP A 198 6.31 -18.61 3.14
C ASP A 198 7.82 -18.59 2.81
N PRO A 199 8.59 -19.61 3.22
CA PRO A 199 10.04 -19.66 3.00
C PRO A 199 10.48 -19.53 1.54
N ASP A 200 9.62 -19.88 0.59
CA ASP A 200 9.90 -19.77 -0.84
C ASP A 200 9.74 -18.35 -1.39
N ILE A 201 9.16 -17.44 -0.61
CA ILE A 201 9.01 -16.03 -0.99
C ILE A 201 10.32 -15.29 -0.75
N GLN A 202 10.81 -14.61 -1.78
CA GLN A 202 11.96 -13.72 -1.64
C GLN A 202 11.64 -12.56 -0.70
N VAL A 203 12.47 -12.36 0.32
CA VAL A 203 12.35 -11.26 1.28
C VAL A 203 13.47 -10.26 1.06
N ILE A 204 13.12 -8.97 1.03
CA ILE A 204 14.05 -7.85 0.97
C ILE A 204 13.79 -6.88 2.13
N ASN A 205 14.81 -6.15 2.56
CA ASN A 205 14.65 -5.09 3.56
C ASN A 205 14.60 -3.69 2.90
N ASP A 206 15.31 -3.54 1.79
CA ASP A 206 15.41 -2.30 1.01
C ASP A 206 15.80 -2.60 -0.44
N PHE A 207 16.16 -1.56 -1.21
CA PHE A 207 16.54 -1.66 -2.62
C PHE A 207 18.04 -1.31 -2.86
N ASN A 208 18.89 -1.43 -1.83
CA ASN A 208 20.34 -1.24 -1.95
C ASN A 208 21.02 -2.54 -2.38
N TYR A 209 21.11 -2.76 -3.69
CA TYR A 209 21.82 -3.88 -4.30
C TYR A 209 23.03 -3.39 -5.11
#